data_abf8ff3c0891d6394b610b283d3c3e5f
#
_entry.id   abf8ff3c0891d6394b610b283d3c3e5f
#
_cell.length_a   1.000
_cell.length_b   1.000
_cell.length_c   1.000
_cell.angle_alpha   90.00
_cell.angle_beta   90.00
_cell.angle_gamma   90.00
#
_symmetry.space_group_name_H-M   'P 1'
#
loop_
_entity.id
_entity.type
_entity.pdbx_description
1 polymer ?
#
loop_
_entity_poly.entity_id
_entity_poly.type
_entity_poly.pdbx_seq_one_letter_code
_entity_poly.pdbx_strand_id
1 'polypeptide(L)'
;GGTNERFEKTAGAMASNNFSGGQCSSREVTTLSGLTRRTYAKVMASRARKTYSHLLTSILSMSAISGVRKKVGIQKSKRVIQGMIEIITKEESILLGMSTIRNYDDYTYTHSVNVAILAMCVGRRLGLSRNLVEQLGLCGLFHDLGKVDVPIELITKTSKLTDDEYERVKSHSLNSVRQILRLNADHSLKSKLVLPPFEHHLGIDLSGYPQSNRKDPISLLGRILAVADQYDAMTFSRSYRKVPISSDVALKMMMEEAGTVLD
;
A
#
# COMPACT_ATOMS: atom_id res chain seq x y z
N GLY A 1 -4.70 23.50 -12.03
CA GLY A 1 -3.83 24.30 -11.15
C GLY A 1 -3.99 23.99 -9.65
N GLY A 2 -5.14 23.50 -9.21
CA GLY A 2 -5.39 23.24 -7.78
C GLY A 2 -4.95 21.87 -7.28
N THR A 3 -4.77 20.90 -8.14
CA THR A 3 -4.36 19.53 -7.79
C THR A 3 -2.86 19.43 -7.50
N ASN A 4 -2.02 20.11 -8.26
CA ASN A 4 -0.57 20.13 -8.07
C ASN A 4 -0.16 20.80 -6.75
N GLU A 5 -0.77 21.96 -6.42
CA GLU A 5 -0.47 22.64 -5.15
C GLU A 5 -0.84 21.80 -3.91
N ARG A 6 -1.95 21.05 -4.00
CA ARG A 6 -2.36 20.14 -2.91
C ARG A 6 -1.42 18.94 -2.81
N PHE A 7 -0.96 18.43 -3.94
CA PHE A 7 0.00 17.30 -3.97
C PHE A 7 1.38 17.73 -3.45
N GLU A 8 1.89 18.89 -3.87
CA GLU A 8 3.13 19.46 -3.35
C GLU A 8 3.09 19.66 -1.83
N LYS A 9 1.98 20.18 -1.29
CA LYS A 9 1.78 20.31 0.16
C LYS A 9 1.74 18.95 0.86
N THR A 10 1.16 17.93 0.22
CA THR A 10 1.10 16.57 0.77
C THR A 10 2.47 15.89 0.71
N ALA A 11 3.19 16.02 -0.40
CA ALA A 11 4.55 15.54 -0.57
C ALA A 11 5.52 16.25 0.38
N GLY A 12 5.42 17.58 0.52
CA GLY A 12 6.20 18.36 1.47
C GLY A 12 5.93 17.96 2.93
N ALA A 13 4.68 17.64 3.27
CA ALA A 13 4.33 17.14 4.60
C ALA A 13 4.90 15.74 4.89
N MET A 14 5.07 14.91 3.86
CA MET A 14 5.76 13.60 3.99
C MET A 14 7.28 13.76 4.17
N ALA A 15 7.88 14.77 3.50
CA ALA A 15 9.31 15.05 3.57
C ALA A 15 9.74 15.75 4.86
N SER A 16 8.92 16.65 5.39
CA SER A 16 9.24 17.43 6.60
C SER A 16 9.17 16.65 7.91
N ASN A 17 8.63 15.43 7.90
CA ASN A 17 8.64 14.52 9.05
C ASN A 17 9.92 13.67 9.13
N ASN A 18 11.09 14.24 8.79
CA ASN A 18 12.35 13.67 9.20
C ASN A 18 12.43 13.70 10.73
N PHE A 19 12.19 12.56 11.36
CA PHE A 19 12.48 12.35 12.77
C PHE A 19 13.99 12.39 12.97
N SER A 20 14.55 13.60 13.09
CA SER A 20 15.77 13.80 13.86
C SER A 20 15.44 13.44 15.30
N GLY A 21 16.28 12.59 15.94
CA GLY A 21 16.09 12.10 17.29
C GLY A 21 16.13 13.21 18.35
N GLY A 22 15.20 14.15 18.27
CA GLY A 22 14.94 15.16 19.27
C GLY A 22 13.95 14.58 20.27
N GLN A 23 14.29 14.67 21.54
CA GLN A 23 13.47 14.33 22.69
C GLN A 23 12.03 14.82 22.49
N CYS A 24 11.12 13.88 22.26
CA CYS A 24 9.69 14.14 22.27
C CYS A 24 9.30 14.45 23.70
N SER A 25 9.03 15.73 24.00
CA SER A 25 8.54 16.14 25.31
C SER A 25 7.24 15.41 25.61
N SER A 26 7.24 14.71 26.70
CA SER A 26 6.20 13.87 27.25
C SER A 26 4.89 14.62 27.52
N ARG A 27 3.97 14.62 26.58
CA ARG A 27 2.54 14.60 26.86
C ARG A 27 1.94 13.35 26.23
N GLU A 28 2.22 12.23 26.83
CA GLU A 28 1.56 10.95 26.53
C GLU A 28 0.11 11.04 26.97
N VAL A 29 -0.76 11.26 26.01
CA VAL A 29 -2.20 11.19 26.24
C VAL A 29 -2.60 9.72 26.24
N THR A 30 -2.91 9.21 27.39
CA THR A 30 -3.46 7.86 27.57
C THR A 30 -4.84 7.76 26.95
N THR A 31 -5.05 6.81 26.02
CA THR A 31 -6.36 6.49 25.45
C THR A 31 -6.76 5.07 25.82
N LEU A 32 -8.06 4.85 25.90
CA LEU A 32 -8.76 3.54 26.09
C LEU A 32 -7.84 2.37 26.49
N SER A 33 -7.94 1.89 27.69
CA SER A 33 -7.18 0.76 28.28
C SER A 33 -5.73 1.05 28.70
N GLY A 34 -5.35 2.31 28.96
CA GLY A 34 -3.98 2.62 29.45
C GLY A 34 -2.86 2.57 28.41
N LEU A 35 -3.18 2.26 27.15
CA LEU A 35 -2.22 2.26 26.05
C LEU A 35 -2.00 3.68 25.52
N THR A 36 -0.75 4.06 25.28
CA THR A 36 -0.44 5.29 24.54
C THR A 36 -0.87 5.16 23.08
N ARG A 37 -1.23 6.26 22.42
CA ARG A 37 -1.59 6.28 20.98
C ARG A 37 -0.49 5.64 20.12
N ARG A 38 0.78 5.89 20.45
CA ARG A 38 1.93 5.30 19.75
C ARG A 38 1.96 3.77 19.90
N THR A 39 1.69 3.26 21.09
CA THR A 39 1.63 1.81 21.36
C THR A 39 0.45 1.19 20.60
N TYR A 40 -0.71 1.86 20.58
CA TYR A 40 -1.87 1.41 19.83
C TYR A 40 -1.59 1.35 18.32
N ALA A 41 -0.96 2.38 17.75
CA ALA A 41 -0.56 2.39 16.34
C ALA A 41 0.41 1.24 16.00
N LYS A 42 1.39 0.96 16.87
CA LYS A 42 2.28 -0.21 16.73
C LYS A 42 1.51 -1.53 16.72
N VAL A 43 0.57 -1.69 17.63
CA VAL A 43 -0.29 -2.88 17.70
C VAL A 43 -1.13 -3.02 16.44
N MET A 44 -1.71 -1.94 15.93
CA MET A 44 -2.52 -1.97 14.70
C MET A 44 -1.68 -2.32 13.47
N ALA A 45 -0.49 -1.73 13.31
CA ALA A 45 0.41 -2.07 12.21
C ALA A 45 0.86 -3.54 12.28
N SER A 46 1.15 -4.05 13.49
CA SER A 46 1.49 -5.46 13.69
C SER A 46 0.31 -6.39 13.36
N ARG A 47 -0.91 -6.02 13.77
CA ARG A 47 -2.14 -6.78 13.40
C ARG A 47 -2.38 -6.79 11.91
N ALA A 48 -2.15 -5.68 11.22
CA ALA A 48 -2.29 -5.60 9.76
C ALA A 48 -1.34 -6.58 9.07
N ARG A 49 -0.04 -6.57 9.44
CA ARG A 49 0.95 -7.51 8.89
C ARG A 49 0.55 -8.97 9.12
N LYS A 50 0.18 -9.34 10.36
CA LYS A 50 -0.28 -10.70 10.66
C LYS A 50 -1.52 -11.08 9.87
N THR A 51 -2.48 -10.18 9.75
CA THR A 51 -3.72 -10.43 8.99
C THR A 51 -3.43 -10.65 7.52
N TYR A 52 -2.54 -9.86 6.94
CA TYR A 52 -2.12 -10.00 5.54
C TYR A 52 -1.33 -11.30 5.33
N SER A 53 -0.40 -11.64 6.23
CA SER A 53 0.33 -12.91 6.20
C SER A 53 -0.63 -14.12 6.21
N HIS A 54 -1.62 -14.13 7.10
CA HIS A 54 -2.63 -15.18 7.14
C HIS A 54 -3.48 -15.25 5.86
N LEU A 55 -3.79 -14.09 5.27
CA LEU A 55 -4.53 -14.05 4.00
C LEU A 55 -3.71 -14.68 2.87
N LEU A 56 -2.44 -14.29 2.72
CA LEU A 56 -1.54 -14.87 1.72
C LEU A 56 -1.34 -16.37 1.93
N THR A 57 -1.06 -16.80 3.14
CA THR A 57 -0.94 -18.23 3.46
C THR A 57 -2.21 -18.99 3.09
N SER A 58 -3.37 -18.37 3.31
CA SER A 58 -4.67 -18.97 2.94
C SER A 58 -4.86 -19.06 1.43
N ILE A 59 -4.30 -18.15 0.66
CA ILE A 59 -4.33 -18.18 -0.81
C ILE A 59 -3.37 -19.22 -1.35
N LEU A 60 -2.13 -19.27 -0.82
CA LEU A 60 -1.09 -20.21 -1.24
C LEU A 60 -1.46 -21.68 -0.95
N SER A 61 -2.12 -21.96 0.15
CA SER A 61 -2.57 -23.29 0.54
C SER A 61 -3.89 -23.71 -0.13
N MET A 62 -4.06 -23.41 -1.40
CA MET A 62 -5.33 -23.53 -2.16
C MET A 62 -5.98 -24.92 -2.17
N SER A 63 -5.26 -25.99 -1.84
CA SER A 63 -5.81 -27.35 -1.80
C SER A 63 -6.55 -27.72 -0.51
N ALA A 64 -6.47 -26.92 0.56
CA ALA A 64 -6.91 -27.34 1.89
C ALA A 64 -7.82 -26.36 2.65
N ILE A 65 -8.20 -25.18 2.11
CA ILE A 65 -8.88 -24.16 2.94
C ILE A 65 -10.32 -23.93 2.49
N SER A 66 -11.26 -24.21 3.41
CA SER A 66 -12.67 -23.94 3.23
C SER A 66 -12.92 -22.44 2.96
N GLY A 67 -13.95 -22.13 2.13
CA GLY A 67 -14.38 -20.77 1.83
C GLY A 67 -14.63 -19.88 3.06
N VAL A 68 -14.91 -20.48 4.20
CA VAL A 68 -15.10 -19.81 5.49
C VAL A 68 -13.84 -19.08 5.96
N ARG A 69 -12.65 -19.68 5.84
CA ARG A 69 -11.39 -19.02 6.27
C ARG A 69 -11.05 -17.80 5.43
N LYS A 70 -11.31 -17.84 4.11
CA LYS A 70 -11.12 -16.69 3.21
C LYS A 70 -12.03 -15.52 3.57
N LYS A 71 -13.29 -15.80 3.91
CA LYS A 71 -14.25 -14.78 4.37
C LYS A 71 -13.81 -14.12 5.69
N VAL A 72 -13.33 -14.92 6.64
CA VAL A 72 -12.80 -14.43 7.93
C VAL A 72 -11.57 -13.53 7.71
N GLY A 73 -10.66 -13.88 6.79
CA GLY A 73 -9.49 -13.07 6.45
C GLY A 73 -9.86 -11.67 5.98
N ILE A 74 -10.81 -11.55 5.04
CA ILE A 74 -11.27 -10.26 4.51
C ILE A 74 -11.91 -9.41 5.60
N GLN A 75 -12.77 -10.00 6.43
CA GLN A 75 -13.39 -9.26 7.51
C GLN A 75 -12.38 -8.77 8.56
N LYS A 76 -11.36 -9.57 8.85
CA LYS A 76 -10.24 -9.15 9.70
C LYS A 76 -9.48 -7.98 9.08
N SER A 77 -9.15 -8.05 7.78
CA SER A 77 -8.50 -6.96 7.06
C SER A 77 -9.32 -5.66 7.14
N LYS A 78 -10.63 -5.75 6.90
CA LYS A 78 -11.54 -4.60 7.00
C LYS A 78 -11.52 -3.97 8.38
N ARG A 79 -11.61 -4.77 9.46
CA ARG A 79 -11.54 -4.27 10.85
C ARG A 79 -10.19 -3.60 11.16
N VAL A 80 -9.09 -4.16 10.65
CA VAL A 80 -7.76 -3.58 10.85
C VAL A 80 -7.66 -2.23 10.14
N ILE A 81 -8.11 -2.14 8.90
CA ILE A 81 -8.13 -0.87 8.14
C ILE A 81 -9.02 0.16 8.84
N GLN A 82 -10.19 -0.22 9.33
CA GLN A 82 -11.06 0.67 10.10
C GLN A 82 -10.36 1.23 11.36
N GLY A 83 -9.64 0.38 12.09
CA GLY A 83 -8.83 0.82 13.24
C GLY A 83 -7.68 1.76 12.84
N MET A 84 -7.05 1.54 11.67
CA MET A 84 -6.03 2.45 11.14
C MET A 84 -6.62 3.81 10.78
N ILE A 85 -7.81 3.87 10.18
CA ILE A 85 -8.51 5.12 9.87
C ILE A 85 -8.75 5.94 11.14
N GLU A 86 -9.11 5.29 12.25
CA GLU A 86 -9.30 5.99 13.53
C GLU A 86 -8.00 6.63 14.02
N ILE A 87 -6.85 5.96 13.83
CA ILE A 87 -5.55 6.52 14.19
C ILE A 87 -5.21 7.69 13.27
N ILE A 88 -5.33 7.53 11.95
CA ILE A 88 -5.05 8.58 10.97
C ILE A 88 -5.94 9.82 11.22
N THR A 89 -7.18 9.59 11.66
CA THR A 89 -8.12 10.68 11.96
C THR A 89 -7.66 11.50 13.17
N LYS A 90 -7.03 10.89 14.14
CA LYS A 90 -6.61 11.54 15.39
C LYS A 90 -5.16 12.02 15.33
N GLU A 91 -4.25 11.20 14.79
CA GLU A 91 -2.82 11.49 14.74
C GLU A 91 -2.12 10.78 13.58
N GLU A 92 -2.24 11.37 12.40
CA GLU A 92 -1.67 10.84 11.16
C GLU A 92 -0.15 10.60 11.24
N SER A 93 0.58 11.51 11.90
CA SER A 93 2.04 11.43 12.05
C SER A 93 2.51 10.15 12.76
N ILE A 94 1.72 9.62 13.70
CA ILE A 94 2.06 8.39 14.40
C ILE A 94 1.99 7.20 13.43
N LEU A 95 0.98 7.13 12.59
CA LEU A 95 0.82 6.01 11.66
C LEU A 95 1.85 6.09 10.52
N LEU A 96 2.12 7.29 10.00
CA LEU A 96 3.21 7.51 9.03
C LEU A 96 4.57 7.12 9.61
N GLY A 97 4.87 7.48 10.86
CA GLY A 97 6.07 7.02 11.54
C GLY A 97 6.16 5.50 11.69
N MET A 98 5.01 4.78 11.68
CA MET A 98 4.99 3.31 11.71
C MET A 98 5.29 2.69 10.34
N SER A 99 4.99 3.35 9.23
CA SER A 99 5.34 2.86 7.89
C SER A 99 6.85 2.89 7.63
N THR A 100 7.60 3.67 8.41
CA THR A 100 9.07 3.74 8.32
C THR A 100 9.78 2.65 9.12
N ILE A 101 9.08 1.87 9.96
CA ILE A 101 9.68 0.80 10.75
C ILE A 101 9.98 -0.40 9.85
N ARG A 102 11.26 -0.68 9.70
CA ARG A 102 11.81 -1.71 8.82
C ARG A 102 11.88 -3.05 9.54
N ASN A 103 11.16 -4.06 9.04
CA ASN A 103 11.40 -5.47 9.37
C ASN A 103 11.91 -6.17 8.12
N TYR A 104 13.15 -6.64 8.14
CA TYR A 104 13.81 -7.25 6.98
C TYR A 104 13.24 -8.62 6.60
N ASP A 105 12.65 -9.34 7.55
CA ASP A 105 12.30 -10.75 7.35
C ASP A 105 11.00 -10.99 6.54
N ASP A 106 10.16 -9.95 6.36
CA ASP A 106 8.85 -10.06 5.69
C ASP A 106 8.56 -8.86 4.77
N TYR A 107 9.43 -8.65 3.77
CA TYR A 107 9.36 -7.49 2.88
C TYR A 107 7.96 -7.30 2.26
N THR A 108 7.40 -8.33 1.64
CA THR A 108 6.10 -8.23 0.93
C THR A 108 4.96 -7.83 1.86
N TYR A 109 4.95 -8.34 3.09
CA TYR A 109 3.90 -8.00 4.07
C TYR A 109 4.04 -6.58 4.59
N THR A 110 5.26 -6.16 4.84
CA THR A 110 5.56 -4.81 5.33
C THR A 110 5.22 -3.78 4.26
N HIS A 111 5.61 -4.01 3.01
CA HIS A 111 5.30 -3.18 1.86
C HIS A 111 3.80 -2.96 1.68
N SER A 112 3.01 -4.03 1.59
CA SER A 112 1.56 -3.88 1.40
C SER A 112 0.87 -3.10 2.54
N VAL A 113 1.34 -3.26 3.77
CA VAL A 113 0.83 -2.47 4.90
C VAL A 113 1.25 -1.01 4.82
N ASN A 114 2.49 -0.73 4.43
CA ASN A 114 2.98 0.63 4.24
C ASN A 114 2.22 1.35 3.12
N VAL A 115 2.06 0.70 1.98
CA VAL A 115 1.28 1.23 0.85
C VAL A 115 -0.16 1.52 1.28
N ALA A 116 -0.81 0.63 2.04
CA ALA A 116 -2.14 0.88 2.59
C ALA A 116 -2.17 2.12 3.48
N ILE A 117 -1.20 2.29 4.38
CA ILE A 117 -1.10 3.46 5.27
C ILE A 117 -0.90 4.74 4.45
N LEU A 118 0.06 4.75 3.54
CA LEU A 118 0.38 5.91 2.69
C LEU A 118 -0.82 6.31 1.84
N ALA A 119 -1.45 5.36 1.15
CA ALA A 119 -2.64 5.62 0.33
C ALA A 119 -3.80 6.20 1.14
N MET A 120 -4.05 5.67 2.36
CA MET A 120 -5.07 6.21 3.25
C MET A 120 -4.74 7.64 3.72
N CYS A 121 -3.48 7.93 4.03
CA CYS A 121 -3.05 9.28 4.42
C CYS A 121 -3.23 10.28 3.27
N VAL A 122 -2.80 9.91 2.06
CA VAL A 122 -3.01 10.73 0.85
C VAL A 122 -4.51 10.95 0.61
N GLY A 123 -5.31 9.88 0.59
CA GLY A 123 -6.75 9.98 0.39
C GLY A 123 -7.44 10.89 1.41
N ARG A 124 -7.04 10.82 2.67
CA ARG A 124 -7.54 11.71 3.70
C ARG A 124 -7.14 13.17 3.47
N ARG A 125 -5.88 13.43 3.10
CA ARG A 125 -5.39 14.79 2.80
C ARG A 125 -6.10 15.41 1.60
N LEU A 126 -6.49 14.60 0.63
CA LEU A 126 -7.32 15.00 -0.50
C LEU A 126 -8.80 15.23 -0.12
N GLY A 127 -9.19 14.98 1.11
CA GLY A 127 -10.56 15.17 1.59
C GLY A 127 -11.53 14.06 1.16
N LEU A 128 -11.03 12.87 0.83
CA LEU A 128 -11.89 11.75 0.46
C LEU A 128 -12.76 11.30 1.65
N SER A 129 -13.95 10.80 1.35
CA SER A 129 -14.85 10.25 2.35
C SER A 129 -14.22 9.07 3.08
N ARG A 130 -14.67 8.79 4.32
CA ARG A 130 -14.21 7.65 5.12
C ARG A 130 -14.31 6.33 4.36
N ASN A 131 -15.37 6.14 3.56
CA ASN A 131 -15.56 4.93 2.77
C ASN A 131 -14.51 4.77 1.67
N LEU A 132 -14.12 5.85 1.00
CA LEU A 132 -13.07 5.82 -0.02
C LEU A 132 -11.68 5.62 0.61
N VAL A 133 -11.43 6.19 1.78
CA VAL A 133 -10.20 5.94 2.55
C VAL A 133 -10.12 4.47 3.00
N GLU A 134 -11.24 3.87 3.44
CA GLU A 134 -11.32 2.43 3.75
C GLU A 134 -11.01 1.59 2.50
N GLN A 135 -11.59 1.95 1.37
CA GLN A 135 -11.34 1.28 0.10
C GLN A 135 -9.86 1.37 -0.30
N LEU A 136 -9.24 2.55 -0.20
CA LEU A 136 -7.80 2.73 -0.45
C LEU A 136 -6.94 1.84 0.43
N GLY A 137 -7.25 1.79 1.72
CA GLY A 137 -6.52 0.91 2.64
C GLY A 137 -6.60 -0.57 2.26
N LEU A 138 -7.78 -1.04 1.85
CA LEU A 138 -7.95 -2.41 1.37
C LEU A 138 -7.25 -2.63 0.02
N CYS A 139 -7.33 -1.67 -0.91
CA CYS A 139 -6.64 -1.75 -2.19
C CYS A 139 -5.11 -1.79 -1.99
N GLY A 140 -4.56 -0.93 -1.12
CA GLY A 140 -3.14 -0.96 -0.77
C GLY A 140 -2.71 -2.28 -0.13
N LEU A 141 -3.57 -2.88 0.71
CA LEU A 141 -3.28 -4.17 1.31
C LEU A 141 -3.27 -5.31 0.29
N PHE A 142 -4.06 -5.21 -0.78
CA PHE A 142 -4.28 -6.30 -1.74
C PHE A 142 -3.68 -6.05 -3.14
N HIS A 143 -3.01 -4.91 -3.37
CA HIS A 143 -2.52 -4.55 -4.71
C HIS A 143 -1.57 -5.60 -5.30
N ASP A 144 -0.74 -6.16 -4.47
CA ASP A 144 0.32 -7.11 -4.79
C ASP A 144 -0.07 -8.60 -4.57
N LEU A 145 -1.34 -8.88 -4.35
CA LEU A 145 -1.82 -10.23 -4.06
C LEU A 145 -1.43 -11.25 -5.14
N GLY A 146 -1.34 -10.80 -6.39
CA GLY A 146 -0.95 -11.61 -7.53
C GLY A 146 0.51 -12.03 -7.57
N LYS A 147 1.37 -11.48 -6.70
CA LYS A 147 2.76 -11.94 -6.56
C LYS A 147 2.86 -13.39 -6.06
N VAL A 148 1.79 -13.93 -5.46
CA VAL A 148 1.72 -15.36 -5.10
C VAL A 148 1.80 -16.30 -6.31
N ASP A 149 1.43 -15.81 -7.48
CA ASP A 149 1.48 -16.57 -8.74
C ASP A 149 2.82 -16.36 -9.50
N VAL A 150 3.72 -15.52 -8.97
CA VAL A 150 5.05 -15.26 -9.53
C VAL A 150 6.07 -16.11 -8.78
N PRO A 151 7.00 -16.81 -9.47
CA PRO A 151 8.05 -17.58 -8.82
C PRO A 151 8.87 -16.71 -7.85
N ILE A 152 9.09 -17.22 -6.65
CA ILE A 152 9.79 -16.48 -5.59
C ILE A 152 11.21 -16.09 -5.98
N GLU A 153 11.86 -16.90 -6.81
CA GLU A 153 13.20 -16.69 -7.32
C GLU A 153 13.29 -15.40 -8.16
N LEU A 154 12.20 -15.05 -8.87
CA LEU A 154 12.12 -13.80 -9.63
C LEU A 154 11.90 -12.59 -8.73
N ILE A 155 11.07 -12.73 -7.69
CA ILE A 155 10.78 -11.65 -6.73
C ILE A 155 12.01 -11.32 -5.89
N THR A 156 12.81 -12.33 -5.54
CA THR A 156 13.99 -12.19 -4.68
C THR A 156 15.29 -12.02 -5.44
N LYS A 157 15.26 -12.04 -6.78
CA LYS A 157 16.43 -11.93 -7.63
C LYS A 157 17.20 -10.62 -7.38
N THR A 158 18.48 -10.72 -7.13
CA THR A 158 19.36 -9.56 -6.87
C THR A 158 19.98 -8.97 -8.12
N SER A 159 20.08 -9.76 -9.21
CA SER A 159 20.54 -9.30 -10.52
C SER A 159 19.38 -8.75 -11.34
N LYS A 160 19.68 -8.01 -12.42
CA LYS A 160 18.68 -7.52 -13.36
C LYS A 160 17.85 -8.70 -13.93
N LEU A 161 16.55 -8.53 -14.00
CA LEU A 161 15.66 -9.46 -14.69
C LEU A 161 15.89 -9.42 -16.19
N THR A 162 15.77 -10.56 -16.87
CA THR A 162 15.62 -10.59 -18.33
C THR A 162 14.25 -10.05 -18.73
N ASP A 163 14.05 -9.77 -20.02
CA ASP A 163 12.77 -9.25 -20.49
C ASP A 163 11.63 -10.25 -20.24
N ASP A 164 11.86 -11.55 -20.47
CA ASP A 164 10.89 -12.61 -20.20
C ASP A 164 10.56 -12.75 -18.70
N GLU A 165 11.59 -12.66 -17.85
CA GLU A 165 11.39 -12.66 -16.39
C GLU A 165 10.60 -11.44 -15.92
N TYR A 166 10.88 -10.27 -16.51
CA TYR A 166 10.18 -9.04 -16.21
C TYR A 166 8.72 -9.09 -16.64
N GLU A 167 8.39 -9.65 -17.83
CA GLU A 167 7.02 -9.88 -18.27
C GLU A 167 6.27 -10.80 -17.28
N ARG A 168 6.93 -11.84 -16.77
CA ARG A 168 6.33 -12.71 -15.73
C ARG A 168 6.06 -11.95 -14.44
N VAL A 169 6.93 -11.07 -14.01
CA VAL A 169 6.70 -10.22 -12.84
C VAL A 169 5.55 -9.25 -13.09
N LYS A 170 5.49 -8.59 -14.24
CA LYS A 170 4.39 -7.67 -14.61
C LYS A 170 3.01 -8.32 -14.55
N SER A 171 2.91 -9.63 -14.76
CA SER A 171 1.63 -10.34 -14.68
C SER A 171 0.95 -10.26 -13.31
N HIS A 172 1.67 -9.86 -12.23
CA HIS A 172 1.10 -9.80 -10.88
C HIS A 172 -0.10 -8.82 -10.78
N SER A 173 -0.13 -7.73 -11.56
CA SER A 173 -1.25 -6.78 -11.54
C SER A 173 -2.55 -7.47 -11.94
N LEU A 174 -2.54 -8.20 -13.06
CA LEU A 174 -3.70 -8.98 -13.53
C LEU A 174 -3.99 -10.17 -12.60
N ASN A 175 -2.95 -10.82 -12.09
CA ASN A 175 -3.11 -11.91 -11.13
C ASN A 175 -3.70 -11.42 -9.81
N SER A 176 -3.41 -10.19 -9.36
CA SER A 176 -4.06 -9.58 -8.19
C SER A 176 -5.58 -9.49 -8.38
N VAL A 177 -6.03 -9.05 -9.56
CA VAL A 177 -7.47 -9.07 -9.91
C VAL A 177 -8.04 -10.48 -9.83
N ARG A 178 -7.37 -11.47 -10.42
CA ARG A 178 -7.81 -12.88 -10.37
C ARG A 178 -7.92 -13.40 -8.94
N GLN A 179 -6.94 -13.09 -8.09
CA GLN A 179 -6.95 -13.50 -6.68
C GLN A 179 -8.06 -12.79 -5.90
N ILE A 180 -8.29 -11.49 -6.12
CA ILE A 180 -9.39 -10.72 -5.49
C ILE A 180 -10.74 -11.32 -5.88
N LEU A 181 -10.95 -11.66 -7.15
CA LEU A 181 -12.20 -12.27 -7.61
C LEU A 181 -12.46 -13.64 -7.01
N ARG A 182 -11.41 -14.40 -6.66
CA ARG A 182 -11.49 -15.70 -5.97
C ARG A 182 -11.72 -15.60 -4.47
N LEU A 183 -11.63 -14.40 -3.88
CA LEU A 183 -11.91 -14.22 -2.45
C LEU A 183 -13.37 -14.52 -2.15
N ASN A 184 -13.64 -15.11 -0.99
CA ASN A 184 -15.01 -15.31 -0.52
C ASN A 184 -15.55 -14.00 0.11
N ALA A 185 -15.97 -13.08 -0.74
CA ALA A 185 -16.52 -11.79 -0.40
C ALA A 185 -17.73 -11.48 -1.29
N ASP A 186 -18.55 -10.53 -0.87
CA ASP A 186 -19.66 -10.05 -1.69
C ASP A 186 -19.17 -9.33 -2.96
N HIS A 187 -20.02 -9.30 -3.99
CA HIS A 187 -19.70 -8.68 -5.27
C HIS A 187 -19.41 -7.19 -5.15
N SER A 188 -20.14 -6.48 -4.28
CA SER A 188 -19.94 -5.05 -4.07
C SER A 188 -18.54 -4.73 -3.53
N LEU A 189 -18.02 -5.55 -2.62
CA LEU A 189 -16.66 -5.38 -2.12
C LEU A 189 -15.62 -5.71 -3.21
N LYS A 190 -15.81 -6.82 -3.92
CA LYS A 190 -14.89 -7.22 -5.00
C LYS A 190 -14.79 -6.14 -6.09
N SER A 191 -15.93 -5.63 -6.57
CA SER A 191 -15.94 -4.59 -7.61
C SER A 191 -15.19 -3.32 -7.21
N LYS A 192 -15.20 -2.98 -5.93
CA LYS A 192 -14.45 -1.84 -5.38
C LYS A 192 -12.94 -2.09 -5.28
N LEU A 193 -12.53 -3.35 -5.17
CA LEU A 193 -11.14 -3.72 -4.92
C LEU A 193 -10.34 -4.11 -6.18
N VAL A 194 -10.99 -4.40 -7.31
CA VAL A 194 -10.27 -4.93 -8.49
C VAL A 194 -9.54 -3.86 -9.29
N LEU A 195 -10.15 -2.68 -9.45
CA LEU A 195 -9.66 -1.67 -10.37
C LEU A 195 -8.34 -1.02 -9.91
N PRO A 196 -8.18 -0.49 -8.67
CA PRO A 196 -6.92 0.13 -8.27
C PRO A 196 -5.71 -0.82 -8.30
N PRO A 197 -5.77 -2.09 -7.85
CA PRO A 197 -4.70 -3.06 -8.02
C PRO A 197 -4.38 -3.40 -9.48
N PHE A 198 -5.35 -3.32 -10.39
CA PHE A 198 -5.10 -3.46 -11.82
C PHE A 198 -4.32 -2.27 -12.38
N GLU A 199 -4.62 -1.06 -11.90
CA GLU A 199 -4.14 0.22 -12.43
C GLU A 199 -2.82 0.71 -11.85
N HIS A 200 -2.36 0.21 -10.70
CA HIS A 200 -1.29 0.83 -9.92
C HIS A 200 0.09 0.91 -10.62
N HIS A 201 0.27 0.19 -11.71
CA HIS A 201 1.44 0.29 -12.58
C HIS A 201 1.15 0.91 -13.95
N LEU A 202 -0.03 1.47 -14.15
CA LEU A 202 -0.36 2.29 -15.31
C LEU A 202 -0.06 3.75 -15.02
N GLY A 203 0.64 4.40 -15.93
CA GLY A 203 0.80 5.86 -15.92
C GLY A 203 -0.49 6.57 -16.29
N ILE A 204 -0.63 7.84 -15.93
CA ILE A 204 -1.80 8.65 -16.32
C ILE A 204 -1.88 8.85 -17.84
N ASP A 205 -0.76 8.71 -18.54
CA ASP A 205 -0.64 8.67 -20.00
C ASP A 205 -1.00 7.29 -20.60
N LEU A 206 -1.48 6.34 -19.76
CA LEU A 206 -1.77 4.95 -20.10
C LEU A 206 -0.55 4.11 -20.49
N SER A 207 0.65 4.61 -20.29
CA SER A 207 1.88 3.81 -20.36
C SER A 207 1.95 2.78 -19.20
N GLY A 208 2.98 1.94 -19.20
CA GLY A 208 3.17 0.95 -18.14
C GLY A 208 2.44 -0.36 -18.40
N TYR A 209 1.94 -1.02 -17.36
CA TYR A 209 1.29 -2.33 -17.44
C TYR A 209 0.17 -2.50 -16.39
N PRO A 210 -0.78 -3.43 -16.63
CA PRO A 210 -0.95 -4.26 -17.82
C PRO A 210 -1.44 -3.44 -19.02
N GLN A 211 -0.87 -3.65 -20.18
CA GLN A 211 -1.36 -2.97 -21.39
C GLN A 211 -2.80 -3.37 -21.71
N SER A 212 -3.60 -2.39 -22.05
CA SER A 212 -5.00 -2.57 -22.42
C SER A 212 -5.40 -1.55 -23.49
N ASN A 213 -6.40 -1.87 -24.31
CA ASN A 213 -6.98 -0.93 -25.28
C ASN A 213 -7.90 0.10 -24.61
N ARG A 214 -7.66 0.38 -23.34
CA ARG A 214 -8.42 1.32 -22.54
C ARG A 214 -8.21 2.74 -23.04
N LYS A 215 -9.30 3.52 -23.07
CA LYS A 215 -9.28 4.97 -23.37
C LYS A 215 -9.68 5.82 -22.15
N ASP A 216 -10.27 5.18 -21.15
CA ASP A 216 -10.70 5.87 -19.94
C ASP A 216 -9.50 6.22 -19.07
N PRO A 217 -9.51 7.37 -18.39
CA PRO A 217 -8.44 7.78 -17.49
C PRO A 217 -8.31 6.80 -16.31
N ILE A 218 -7.12 6.74 -15.73
CA ILE A 218 -6.85 5.97 -14.51
C ILE A 218 -7.74 6.49 -13.38
N SER A 219 -8.34 5.58 -12.62
CA SER A 219 -9.17 5.95 -11.48
C SER A 219 -8.39 6.75 -10.43
N LEU A 220 -9.06 7.66 -9.72
CA LEU A 220 -8.42 8.42 -8.64
C LEU A 220 -7.76 7.50 -7.60
N LEU A 221 -8.42 6.38 -7.26
CA LEU A 221 -7.86 5.45 -6.28
C LEU A 221 -6.65 4.68 -6.84
N GLY A 222 -6.62 4.38 -8.15
CA GLY A 222 -5.47 3.80 -8.84
C GLY A 222 -4.28 4.75 -8.84
N ARG A 223 -4.50 6.03 -9.14
CA ARG A 223 -3.45 7.08 -9.12
C ARG A 223 -2.87 7.27 -7.71
N ILE A 224 -3.70 7.34 -6.68
CA ILE A 224 -3.24 7.43 -5.29
C ILE A 224 -2.43 6.17 -4.91
N LEU A 225 -2.88 5.02 -5.33
CA LEU A 225 -2.21 3.75 -5.05
C LEU A 225 -0.84 3.69 -5.72
N ALA A 226 -0.72 4.10 -7.00
CA ALA A 226 0.54 4.18 -7.73
C ALA A 226 1.56 5.08 -7.03
N VAL A 227 1.14 6.28 -6.59
CA VAL A 227 2.00 7.21 -5.82
C VAL A 227 2.47 6.57 -4.51
N ALA A 228 1.58 5.92 -3.77
CA ALA A 228 1.91 5.29 -2.49
C ALA A 228 2.87 4.11 -2.67
N ASP A 229 2.64 3.27 -3.69
CA ASP A 229 3.48 2.12 -4.03
C ASP A 229 4.88 2.58 -4.45
N GLN A 230 4.97 3.52 -5.38
CA GLN A 230 6.24 4.03 -5.87
C GLN A 230 7.07 4.67 -4.76
N TYR A 231 6.44 5.48 -3.89
CA TYR A 231 7.12 6.08 -2.76
C TYR A 231 7.70 5.03 -1.79
N ASP A 232 6.90 4.05 -1.36
CA ASP A 232 7.39 2.98 -0.50
C ASP A 232 8.47 2.15 -1.20
N ALA A 233 8.29 1.87 -2.50
CA ALA A 233 9.27 1.16 -3.31
C ALA A 233 10.63 1.87 -3.40
N MET A 234 10.65 3.19 -3.43
CA MET A 234 11.89 3.99 -3.49
C MET A 234 12.54 4.16 -2.12
N THR A 235 11.74 4.36 -1.09
CA THR A 235 12.23 4.69 0.26
C THR A 235 12.49 3.47 1.14
N PHE A 236 12.13 2.26 0.66
CA PHE A 236 12.41 1.01 1.35
C PHE A 236 13.58 0.25 0.69
N SER A 237 14.34 -0.53 1.50
CA SER A 237 15.39 -1.41 0.97
C SER A 237 14.77 -2.63 0.28
N ARG A 238 15.32 -2.99 -0.89
CA ARG A 238 14.88 -4.16 -1.66
C ARG A 238 16.05 -5.12 -1.87
N SER A 239 15.77 -6.38 -2.23
CA SER A 239 16.79 -7.39 -2.49
C SER A 239 17.88 -6.92 -3.48
N TYR A 240 17.46 -6.19 -4.52
CA TYR A 240 18.33 -5.61 -5.56
C TYR A 240 18.84 -4.20 -5.25
N ARG A 241 18.29 -3.52 -4.23
CA ARG A 241 18.70 -2.18 -3.78
C ARG A 241 18.75 -2.13 -2.26
N LYS A 242 19.94 -2.40 -1.70
CA LYS A 242 20.15 -2.44 -0.24
C LYS A 242 20.06 -1.07 0.42
N VAL A 243 20.45 0.00 -0.28
CA VAL A 243 20.40 1.37 0.23
C VAL A 243 19.12 2.04 -0.27
N PRO A 244 18.18 2.36 0.62
CA PRO A 244 16.97 3.07 0.23
C PRO A 244 17.30 4.50 -0.22
N ILE A 245 16.47 5.04 -1.12
CA ILE A 245 16.52 6.44 -1.51
C ILE A 245 15.97 7.28 -0.35
N SER A 246 16.59 8.44 -0.06
CA SER A 246 16.05 9.35 0.94
C SER A 246 14.70 9.91 0.50
N SER A 247 13.82 10.21 1.45
CA SER A 247 12.48 10.72 1.17
C SER A 247 12.50 11.95 0.25
N ASP A 248 13.42 12.89 0.50
CA ASP A 248 13.53 14.12 -0.29
C ASP A 248 13.93 13.84 -1.75
N VAL A 249 14.85 12.91 -1.98
CA VAL A 249 15.27 12.51 -3.32
C VAL A 249 14.15 11.73 -4.02
N ALA A 250 13.50 10.81 -3.31
CA ALA A 250 12.37 10.06 -3.86
C ALA A 250 11.24 11.00 -4.32
N LEU A 251 10.87 11.98 -3.49
CA LEU A 251 9.84 12.95 -3.85
C LEU A 251 10.24 13.80 -5.06
N LYS A 252 11.50 14.25 -5.16
CA LYS A 252 11.98 14.98 -6.34
C LYS A 252 11.85 14.15 -7.60
N MET A 253 12.28 12.89 -7.57
CA MET A 253 12.14 11.98 -8.72
C MET A 253 10.68 11.78 -9.11
N MET A 254 9.79 11.58 -8.13
CA MET A 254 8.36 11.43 -8.39
C MET A 254 7.72 12.72 -8.95
N MET A 255 8.18 13.89 -8.52
CA MET A 255 7.73 15.17 -9.07
C MET A 255 8.15 15.36 -10.54
N GLU A 256 9.27 14.80 -10.97
CA GLU A 256 9.69 14.81 -12.38
C GLU A 256 8.76 13.97 -13.27
N GLU A 257 8.10 12.96 -12.71
CA GLU A 257 7.13 12.09 -13.38
C GLU A 257 5.69 12.63 -13.32
N ALA A 258 5.45 13.70 -12.55
CA ALA A 258 4.13 14.28 -12.39
C ALA A 258 3.60 14.86 -13.71
N GLY A 259 2.34 14.57 -14.01
CA GLY A 259 1.70 14.98 -15.28
C GLY A 259 1.94 14.02 -16.45
N THR A 260 2.77 12.98 -16.28
CA THR A 260 3.04 11.94 -17.29
C THR A 260 2.73 10.55 -16.75
N VAL A 261 3.56 10.04 -15.87
CA VAL A 261 3.38 8.72 -15.23
C VAL A 261 2.55 8.86 -13.96
N LEU A 262 2.89 9.84 -13.13
CA LEU A 262 2.17 10.14 -11.89
C LEU A 262 1.26 11.36 -12.01
N ASP A 263 0.23 11.42 -11.14
CA ASP A 263 -0.71 12.54 -11.05
C ASP A 263 -0.23 13.62 -10.05
#